data_ec1896fedd1dbc3365510320d6bfe84f
#
_entry.id   ec1896fedd1dbc3365510320d6bfe84f
#
_cell.length_a   1.000
_cell.length_b   1.000
_cell.length_c   1.000
_cell.angle_alpha   90.00
_cell.angle_beta   90.00
_cell.angle_gamma   90.00
#
_symmetry.space_group_name_H-M   'P 1'
#
loop_
_entity.id
_entity.type
_entity.pdbx_description
1 polymer ?
#
loop_
_entity_poly.entity_id
_entity_poly.type
_entity_poly.pdbx_seq_one_letter_code
_entity_poly.pdbx_strand_id
1 'polypeptide(L)'
;MVILKVRQAQHCDRDELARMRLLLWPDGSFEEHLTELDAALNNRVSGNLPATILVSHNENGVLLGFIEVGLRSHADGCDPARPVGFVEGWFVPEAFRNHGVGRELMRAAQEWARAQGCVEMASDALIENERSQRAHEALGFEVVDRCVHFRRKL
;
A
#
# COMPACT_ATOMS: atom_id res chain seq x y z
N MET A 1 5.24 25.63 -3.60
CA MET A 1 4.31 24.49 -3.75
C MET A 1 5.11 23.30 -4.23
N VAL A 2 5.06 22.19 -3.52
CA VAL A 2 5.72 20.96 -3.95
C VAL A 2 4.81 20.25 -4.95
N ILE A 3 5.28 20.06 -6.17
CA ILE A 3 4.55 19.25 -7.15
C ILE A 3 4.78 17.79 -6.81
N LEU A 4 3.72 17.13 -6.36
CA LEU A 4 3.72 15.69 -6.09
C LEU A 4 3.44 14.94 -7.38
N LYS A 5 4.29 13.97 -7.71
CA LYS A 5 4.08 13.07 -8.84
C LYS A 5 4.00 11.64 -8.32
N VAL A 6 3.04 10.89 -8.83
CA VAL A 6 2.89 9.46 -8.51
C VAL A 6 3.10 8.64 -9.78
N ARG A 7 3.88 7.59 -9.67
CA ARG A 7 4.16 6.64 -10.75
C ARG A 7 4.33 5.22 -10.21
N GLN A 8 4.32 4.25 -11.11
CA GLN A 8 4.74 2.90 -10.74
C GLN A 8 6.22 2.89 -10.30
N ALA A 9 6.49 2.09 -9.29
CA ALA A 9 7.84 1.82 -8.85
C ALA A 9 8.66 1.10 -9.92
N GLN A 10 9.94 1.42 -9.98
CA GLN A 10 10.92 0.86 -10.90
C GLN A 10 12.06 0.20 -10.12
N HIS A 11 12.88 -0.59 -10.79
CA HIS A 11 14.02 -1.26 -10.15
C HIS A 11 15.00 -0.28 -9.48
N CYS A 12 15.14 0.94 -10.00
CA CYS A 12 15.96 1.98 -9.37
C CYS A 12 15.42 2.46 -8.02
N ASP A 13 14.16 2.21 -7.70
CA ASP A 13 13.54 2.57 -6.42
C ASP A 13 13.73 1.51 -5.33
N ARG A 14 14.22 0.33 -5.69
CA ARG A 14 14.27 -0.88 -4.88
C ARG A 14 14.86 -0.67 -3.49
N ASP A 15 16.05 -0.09 -3.41
CA ASP A 15 16.77 0.05 -2.15
C ASP A 15 16.09 1.06 -1.20
N GLU A 16 15.57 2.16 -1.75
CA GLU A 16 14.82 3.14 -0.97
C GLU A 16 13.46 2.59 -0.51
N LEU A 17 12.78 1.83 -1.37
CA LEU A 17 11.57 1.11 -0.98
C LEU A 17 11.82 0.11 0.14
N ALA A 18 12.94 -0.62 0.08
CA ALA A 18 13.31 -1.55 1.15
C ALA A 18 13.53 -0.84 2.50
N ARG A 19 14.16 0.35 2.49
CA ARG A 19 14.31 1.18 3.69
C ARG A 19 12.96 1.62 4.25
N MET A 20 12.06 2.09 3.38
CA MET A 20 10.71 2.50 3.78
C MET A 20 9.88 1.32 4.28
N ARG A 21 9.97 0.15 3.63
CA ARG A 21 9.28 -1.07 4.08
C ARG A 21 9.76 -1.52 5.45
N LEU A 22 11.05 -1.41 5.72
CA LEU A 22 11.61 -1.74 7.04
C LEU A 22 11.06 -0.82 8.16
N LEU A 23 10.77 0.44 7.84
CA LEU A 23 10.11 1.35 8.77
C LEU A 23 8.62 1.01 8.98
N LEU A 24 7.93 0.55 7.95
CA LEU A 24 6.53 0.13 8.01
C LEU A 24 6.37 -1.24 8.66
N TRP A 25 7.25 -2.18 8.32
CA TRP A 25 7.24 -3.58 8.78
C TRP A 25 8.59 -3.95 9.39
N PRO A 26 8.85 -3.51 10.64
CA PRO A 26 10.17 -3.66 11.27
C PRO A 26 10.51 -5.10 11.68
N ASP A 27 9.56 -6.03 11.67
CA ASP A 27 9.78 -7.44 12.01
C ASP A 27 10.54 -8.20 10.91
N GLY A 28 10.52 -7.68 9.67
CA GLY A 28 11.32 -8.20 8.56
C GLY A 28 12.74 -7.62 8.55
N SER A 29 13.65 -8.27 7.83
CA SER A 29 15.00 -7.76 7.58
C SER A 29 15.04 -6.94 6.28
N PHE A 30 16.07 -6.10 6.14
CA PHE A 30 16.32 -5.38 4.89
C PHE A 30 16.46 -6.32 3.69
N GLU A 31 17.17 -7.43 3.85
CA GLU A 31 17.40 -8.44 2.81
C GLU A 31 16.09 -9.15 2.39
N GLU A 32 15.22 -9.45 3.35
CA GLU A 32 13.90 -10.02 3.07
C GLU A 32 13.07 -9.04 2.24
N HIS A 33 13.04 -7.76 2.63
CA HIS A 33 12.34 -6.72 1.87
C HIS A 33 12.90 -6.55 0.46
N LEU A 34 14.23 -6.63 0.27
CA LEU A 34 14.85 -6.59 -1.05
C LEU A 34 14.40 -7.77 -1.93
N THR A 35 14.38 -8.97 -1.37
CA THR A 35 13.96 -10.19 -2.08
C THR A 35 12.49 -10.11 -2.51
N GLU A 36 11.61 -9.68 -1.62
CA GLU A 36 10.19 -9.49 -1.93
C GLU A 36 9.96 -8.41 -2.99
N LEU A 37 10.71 -7.30 -2.90
CA LEU A 37 10.65 -6.23 -3.90
C LEU A 37 11.12 -6.68 -5.27
N ASP A 38 12.18 -7.48 -5.37
CA ASP A 38 12.61 -8.05 -6.64
C ASP A 38 11.49 -8.85 -7.30
N ALA A 39 10.82 -9.71 -6.53
CA ALA A 39 9.68 -10.47 -7.03
C ALA A 39 8.51 -9.58 -7.45
N ALA A 40 8.15 -8.59 -6.63
CA ALA A 40 7.05 -7.69 -6.88
C ALA A 40 7.29 -6.79 -8.11
N LEU A 41 8.50 -6.25 -8.25
CA LEU A 41 8.87 -5.38 -9.36
C LEU A 41 8.98 -6.14 -10.69
N ASN A 42 9.37 -7.42 -10.66
CA ASN A 42 9.45 -8.27 -11.84
C ASN A 42 8.09 -8.76 -12.32
N ASN A 43 7.24 -9.22 -11.41
CA ASN A 43 6.03 -9.97 -11.75
C ASN A 43 4.75 -9.14 -11.73
N ARG A 44 4.70 -8.07 -10.93
CA ARG A 44 3.51 -7.21 -10.78
C ARG A 44 2.24 -7.98 -10.41
N VAL A 45 2.40 -9.04 -9.62
CA VAL A 45 1.30 -9.89 -9.12
C VAL A 45 1.48 -10.19 -7.63
N SER A 46 0.36 -10.46 -6.97
CA SER A 46 0.30 -11.05 -5.63
C SER A 46 -0.49 -12.35 -5.75
N GLY A 47 0.19 -13.47 -5.54
CA GLY A 47 -0.37 -14.76 -5.93
C GLY A 47 -0.63 -14.81 -7.43
N ASN A 48 -1.88 -15.03 -7.83
CA ASN A 48 -2.31 -15.09 -9.23
C ASN A 48 -3.06 -13.82 -9.70
N LEU A 49 -3.15 -12.80 -8.85
CA LEU A 49 -3.90 -11.58 -9.14
C LEU A 49 -2.96 -10.39 -9.37
N PRO A 50 -3.34 -9.41 -10.21
CA PRO A 50 -2.56 -8.20 -10.43
C PRO A 50 -2.25 -7.45 -9.14
N ALA A 51 -1.05 -6.92 -9.06
CA ALA A 51 -0.59 -6.05 -7.97
C ALA A 51 0.41 -5.03 -8.50
N THR A 52 0.56 -3.93 -7.80
CA THR A 52 1.54 -2.90 -8.16
C THR A 52 2.04 -2.16 -6.92
N ILE A 53 3.18 -1.51 -7.07
CA ILE A 53 3.73 -0.57 -6.10
C ILE A 53 3.76 0.79 -6.78
N LEU A 54 3.15 1.78 -6.16
CA LEU A 54 3.16 3.17 -6.60
C LEU A 54 4.01 3.99 -5.65
N VAL A 55 4.80 4.90 -6.20
CA VAL A 55 5.67 5.79 -5.43
C VAL A 55 5.32 7.24 -5.73
N SER A 56 5.35 8.06 -4.67
CA SER A 56 5.32 9.51 -4.80
C SER A 56 6.74 10.06 -4.78
N HIS A 57 7.06 11.00 -5.64
CA HIS A 57 8.36 11.62 -5.69
C HIS A 57 8.25 13.13 -5.94
N ASN A 58 9.27 13.87 -5.54
CA ASN A 58 9.41 15.28 -5.85
C ASN A 58 10.07 15.48 -7.24
N GLU A 59 10.27 16.74 -7.62
CA GLU A 59 10.88 17.10 -8.90
C GLU A 59 12.34 16.60 -9.06
N ASN A 60 13.04 16.39 -7.94
CA ASN A 60 14.41 15.88 -7.91
C ASN A 60 14.48 14.35 -7.88
N GLY A 61 13.34 13.65 -7.97
CA GLY A 61 13.27 12.20 -7.95
C GLY A 61 13.37 11.57 -6.56
N VAL A 62 13.38 12.36 -5.48
CA VAL A 62 13.39 11.84 -4.11
C VAL A 62 12.03 11.22 -3.80
N LEU A 63 12.03 9.97 -3.33
CA LEU A 63 10.81 9.29 -2.92
C LEU A 63 10.23 9.89 -1.64
N LEU A 64 8.95 10.21 -1.67
CA LEU A 64 8.21 10.83 -0.57
C LEU A 64 7.27 9.85 0.14
N GLY A 65 7.10 8.66 -0.40
CA GLY A 65 6.25 7.61 0.13
C GLY A 65 5.89 6.56 -0.92
N PHE A 66 5.24 5.51 -0.48
CA PHE A 66 4.76 4.45 -1.37
C PHE A 66 3.41 3.89 -0.93
N ILE A 67 2.73 3.22 -1.84
CA ILE A 67 1.57 2.40 -1.59
C ILE A 67 1.68 1.09 -2.39
N GLU A 68 1.42 -0.01 -1.73
CA GLU A 68 1.29 -1.33 -2.36
C GLU A 68 -0.18 -1.67 -2.45
N VAL A 69 -0.65 -1.96 -3.65
CA VAL A 69 -2.05 -2.29 -3.93
C VAL A 69 -2.11 -3.50 -4.84
N GLY A 70 -3.01 -4.40 -4.54
CA GLY A 70 -3.25 -5.59 -5.34
C GLY A 70 -4.71 -5.96 -5.36
N LEU A 71 -5.08 -6.93 -6.18
CA LEU A 71 -6.41 -7.50 -6.15
C LEU A 71 -6.46 -8.66 -5.17
N ARG A 72 -7.54 -8.74 -4.42
CA ARG A 72 -7.93 -9.92 -3.65
C ARG A 72 -9.25 -10.47 -4.17
N SER A 73 -9.46 -11.77 -4.06
CA SER A 73 -10.71 -12.40 -4.48
C SER A 73 -11.90 -11.91 -3.65
N HIS A 74 -11.65 -11.53 -2.40
CA HIS A 74 -12.65 -10.98 -1.48
C HIS A 74 -11.96 -10.18 -0.36
N ALA A 75 -12.73 -9.34 0.31
CA ALA A 75 -12.33 -8.67 1.56
C ALA A 75 -13.58 -8.49 2.44
N ASP A 76 -13.36 -8.42 3.75
CA ASP A 76 -14.46 -8.23 4.71
C ASP A 76 -15.23 -6.94 4.41
N GLY A 77 -16.56 -7.02 4.48
CA GLY A 77 -17.45 -5.91 4.20
C GLY A 77 -17.65 -5.57 2.72
N CYS A 78 -16.95 -6.24 1.81
CA CYS A 78 -17.08 -6.05 0.36
C CYS A 78 -17.96 -7.13 -0.29
N ASP A 79 -18.40 -6.88 -1.52
CA ASP A 79 -19.16 -7.85 -2.32
C ASP A 79 -18.31 -9.10 -2.58
N PRO A 80 -18.70 -10.29 -2.08
CA PRO A 80 -17.92 -11.51 -2.22
C PRO A 80 -17.88 -12.06 -3.66
N ALA A 81 -18.71 -11.55 -4.55
CA ALA A 81 -18.79 -12.00 -5.95
C ALA A 81 -17.77 -11.31 -6.87
N ARG A 82 -17.02 -10.33 -6.36
CA ARG A 82 -16.10 -9.51 -7.16
C ARG A 82 -14.74 -9.39 -6.52
N PRO A 83 -13.65 -9.31 -7.33
CA PRO A 83 -12.36 -8.92 -6.82
C PRO A 83 -12.38 -7.51 -6.23
N VAL A 84 -11.59 -7.31 -5.19
CA VAL A 84 -11.47 -6.06 -4.44
C VAL A 84 -10.05 -5.53 -4.58
N GLY A 85 -9.89 -4.24 -4.81
CA GLY A 85 -8.60 -3.58 -4.66
C GLY A 85 -8.21 -3.57 -3.18
N PHE A 86 -7.04 -4.09 -2.83
CA PHE A 86 -6.60 -4.17 -1.44
C PHE A 86 -5.29 -3.41 -1.25
N VAL A 87 -5.28 -2.50 -0.28
CA VAL A 87 -4.06 -1.78 0.12
C VAL A 87 -3.27 -2.67 1.08
N GLU A 88 -2.15 -3.20 0.59
CA GLU A 88 -1.26 -4.08 1.36
C GLU A 88 -0.28 -3.29 2.23
N GLY A 89 0.11 -2.11 1.79
CA GLY A 89 0.98 -1.21 2.54
C GLY A 89 0.83 0.23 2.07
N TRP A 90 0.90 1.15 3.00
CA TRP A 90 0.78 2.58 2.73
C TRP A 90 1.65 3.36 3.71
N PHE A 91 2.69 3.98 3.19
CA PHE A 91 3.72 4.61 4.02
C PHE A 91 4.18 5.97 3.49
N VAL A 92 4.27 6.92 4.38
CA VAL A 92 4.88 8.24 4.16
C VAL A 92 5.86 8.49 5.31
N PRO A 93 7.15 8.71 5.02
CA PRO A 93 8.12 9.11 6.03
C PRO A 93 7.65 10.33 6.82
N GLU A 94 7.98 10.39 8.08
CA GLU A 94 7.49 11.43 9.00
C GLU A 94 7.73 12.85 8.47
N ALA A 95 8.93 13.08 7.90
CA ALA A 95 9.31 14.38 7.34
C ALA A 95 8.40 14.86 6.19
N PHE A 96 7.67 13.95 5.53
CA PHE A 96 6.82 14.26 4.37
C PHE A 96 5.33 14.14 4.64
N ARG A 97 4.94 13.86 5.89
CA ARG A 97 3.53 13.76 6.28
C ARG A 97 2.84 15.13 6.29
N ASN A 98 1.51 15.10 6.21
CA ASN A 98 0.65 16.29 6.22
C ASN A 98 0.87 17.26 5.05
N HIS A 99 1.49 16.78 3.96
CA HIS A 99 1.70 17.53 2.72
C HIS A 99 0.94 16.94 1.52
N GLY A 100 -0.04 16.08 1.78
CA GLY A 100 -0.88 15.48 0.75
C GLY A 100 -0.31 14.23 0.08
N VAL A 101 0.91 13.79 0.41
CA VAL A 101 1.57 12.62 -0.20
C VAL A 101 0.71 11.36 -0.07
N GLY A 102 0.22 11.06 1.14
CA GLY A 102 -0.60 9.88 1.39
C GLY A 102 -1.91 9.90 0.61
N ARG A 103 -2.55 11.07 0.49
CA ARG A 103 -3.78 11.26 -0.28
C ARG A 103 -3.56 10.99 -1.76
N GLU A 104 -2.49 11.52 -2.35
CA GLU A 104 -2.19 11.32 -3.77
C GLU A 104 -1.83 9.87 -4.08
N LEU A 105 -1.10 9.20 -3.20
CA LEU A 105 -0.82 7.77 -3.31
C LEU A 105 -2.11 6.95 -3.28
N MET A 106 -3.01 7.22 -2.34
CA MET A 106 -4.30 6.52 -2.24
C MET A 106 -5.18 6.79 -3.47
N ARG A 107 -5.22 8.03 -3.96
CA ARG A 107 -5.95 8.37 -5.18
C ARG A 107 -5.44 7.56 -6.38
N ALA A 108 -4.12 7.48 -6.55
CA ALA A 108 -3.52 6.71 -7.63
C ALA A 108 -3.81 5.20 -7.49
N ALA A 109 -3.78 4.66 -6.27
CA ALA A 109 -4.14 3.27 -6.00
C ALA A 109 -5.61 2.98 -6.34
N GLN A 110 -6.52 3.90 -6.02
CA GLN A 110 -7.94 3.78 -6.38
C GLN A 110 -8.14 3.82 -7.89
N GLU A 111 -7.44 4.69 -8.61
CA GLU A 111 -7.48 4.74 -10.07
C GLU A 111 -6.96 3.44 -10.69
N TRP A 112 -5.85 2.91 -10.16
CA TRP A 112 -5.33 1.62 -10.60
C TRP A 112 -6.33 0.49 -10.38
N ALA A 113 -6.95 0.40 -9.21
CA ALA A 113 -7.97 -0.61 -8.91
C ALA A 113 -9.20 -0.50 -9.83
N ARG A 114 -9.68 0.72 -10.10
CA ARG A 114 -10.76 0.96 -11.07
C ARG A 114 -10.38 0.50 -12.47
N ALA A 115 -9.15 0.74 -12.90
CA ALA A 115 -8.64 0.27 -14.20
C ALA A 115 -8.58 -1.26 -14.27
N GLN A 116 -8.45 -1.96 -13.14
CA GLN A 116 -8.57 -3.41 -13.04
C GLN A 116 -10.02 -3.91 -12.98
N GLY A 117 -11.00 -3.03 -13.02
CA GLY A 117 -12.43 -3.37 -12.95
C GLY A 117 -13.01 -3.44 -11.54
N CYS A 118 -12.27 -3.05 -10.51
CA CYS A 118 -12.79 -3.02 -9.15
C CYS A 118 -13.77 -1.86 -8.94
N VAL A 119 -14.80 -2.13 -8.15
CA VAL A 119 -15.79 -1.12 -7.71
C VAL A 119 -15.67 -0.82 -6.22
N GLU A 120 -14.91 -1.63 -5.50
CA GLU A 120 -14.63 -1.46 -4.08
C GLU A 120 -13.14 -1.57 -3.80
N MET A 121 -12.73 -0.97 -2.72
CA MET A 121 -11.36 -1.00 -2.21
C MET A 121 -11.38 -1.26 -0.71
N ALA A 122 -10.48 -2.11 -0.25
CA ALA A 122 -10.33 -2.47 1.15
C ALA A 122 -8.89 -2.25 1.62
N SER A 123 -8.73 -2.20 2.91
CA SER A 123 -7.44 -2.06 3.59
C SER A 123 -7.56 -2.61 4.99
N ASP A 124 -6.45 -2.76 5.67
CA ASP A 124 -6.41 -3.06 7.08
C ASP A 124 -5.39 -2.19 7.81
N ALA A 125 -5.50 -2.13 9.12
CA ALA A 125 -4.54 -1.50 10.00
C ALA A 125 -4.55 -2.23 11.33
N LEU A 126 -3.42 -2.25 12.02
CA LEU A 126 -3.36 -2.73 13.39
C LEU A 126 -4.29 -1.90 14.26
N ILE A 127 -4.97 -2.55 15.20
CA ILE A 127 -5.96 -1.91 16.08
C ILE A 127 -5.34 -0.79 16.93
N GLU A 128 -4.06 -0.89 17.23
CA GLU A 128 -3.28 0.12 17.96
C GLU A 128 -2.82 1.28 17.07
N ASN A 129 -2.89 1.13 15.75
CA ASN A 129 -2.46 2.17 14.81
C ASN A 129 -3.59 3.17 14.52
N GLU A 130 -3.96 3.95 15.53
CA GLU A 130 -5.00 4.96 15.42
C GLU A 130 -4.73 6.02 14.34
N ARG A 131 -3.45 6.34 14.10
CA ARG A 131 -3.09 7.29 13.04
C ARG A 131 -3.48 6.77 11.67
N SER A 132 -3.20 5.50 11.38
CA SER A 132 -3.60 4.86 10.12
C SER A 132 -5.13 4.81 10.00
N GLN A 133 -5.83 4.47 11.08
CA GLN A 133 -7.30 4.47 11.10
C GLN A 133 -7.88 5.85 10.75
N ARG A 134 -7.40 6.91 11.39
CA ARG A 134 -7.83 8.28 11.08
C ARG A 134 -7.51 8.68 9.64
N ALA A 135 -6.35 8.27 9.12
CA ALA A 135 -5.97 8.56 7.73
C ALA A 135 -6.90 7.87 6.72
N HIS A 136 -7.29 6.62 6.98
CA HIS A 136 -8.27 5.89 6.16
C HIS A 136 -9.65 6.56 6.20
N GLU A 137 -10.15 6.86 7.40
CA GLU A 137 -11.45 7.53 7.58
C GLU A 137 -11.49 8.89 6.88
N ALA A 138 -10.41 9.67 6.97
CA ALA A 138 -10.30 10.98 6.31
C ALA A 138 -10.36 10.88 4.77
N LEU A 139 -10.09 9.70 4.19
CA LEU A 139 -10.17 9.43 2.76
C LEU A 139 -11.45 8.64 2.37
N GLY A 140 -12.41 8.53 3.28
CA GLY A 140 -13.72 7.94 3.02
C GLY A 140 -13.81 6.43 3.22
N PHE A 141 -12.80 5.78 3.82
CA PHE A 141 -12.93 4.40 4.25
C PHE A 141 -13.77 4.30 5.51
N GLU A 142 -14.54 3.24 5.61
CA GLU A 142 -15.36 2.92 6.77
C GLU A 142 -14.79 1.69 7.48
N VAL A 143 -14.79 1.70 8.81
CA VAL A 143 -14.43 0.50 9.59
C VAL A 143 -15.55 -0.52 9.45
N VAL A 144 -15.24 -1.67 8.88
CA VAL A 144 -16.22 -2.75 8.64
C VAL A 144 -16.11 -3.88 9.63
N ASP A 145 -14.92 -4.11 10.18
CA ASP A 145 -14.68 -5.18 11.16
C ASP A 145 -13.45 -4.90 12.03
N ARG A 146 -13.35 -5.64 13.14
CA ARG A 146 -12.19 -5.71 14.02
C ARG A 146 -11.92 -7.17 14.34
N CYS A 147 -10.72 -7.67 14.07
CA CYS A 147 -10.41 -9.08 14.25
C CYS A 147 -9.15 -9.31 15.11
N VAL A 148 -9.04 -10.54 15.62
CA VAL A 148 -7.87 -11.03 16.34
C VAL A 148 -7.33 -12.25 15.59
N HIS A 149 -6.06 -12.25 15.30
CA HIS A 149 -5.39 -13.34 14.60
C HIS A 149 -4.81 -14.34 15.61
N PHE A 150 -5.02 -15.64 15.34
CA PHE A 150 -4.49 -16.72 16.15
C PHE A 150 -3.54 -17.59 15.35
N ARG A 151 -2.50 -18.11 16.00
CA ARG A 151 -1.56 -19.07 15.43
C ARG A 151 -1.26 -20.18 16.43
N ARG A 152 -1.15 -21.41 15.95
CA ARG A 152 -0.69 -22.58 16.71
C ARG A 152 0.31 -23.38 15.84
N LYS A 153 1.46 -23.75 16.41
CA LYS A 153 2.33 -24.77 15.80
C LYS A 153 1.71 -26.13 16.00
N LEU A 154 1.79 -27.01 15.01
CA LEU A 154 1.34 -28.41 15.05
C LEU A 154 2.52 -29.34 15.29
#